data_1d2eee426bf3ae9b0e7994e07d726492
#
_entry.id   1d2eee426bf3ae9b0e7994e07d726492
#
_cell.length_a   1.000
_cell.length_b   1.000
_cell.length_c   1.000
_cell.angle_alpha   90.00
_cell.angle_beta   90.00
_cell.angle_gamma   90.00
#
_symmetry.space_group_name_H-M   'P 1'
#
loop_
_entity.id
_entity.type
_entity.pdbx_description
1 polymer ?
#
loop_
_entity_poly.entity_id
_entity_poly.type
_entity_poly.pdbx_seq_one_letter_code
_entity_poly.pdbx_strand_id
1 'polypeptide(L)'
;MGESPTGFAPGGARLRESRVHLLGHRYGPSMDDAVLPNEKRMRLRYAGACRVCGVALPAKTEAIYERSTKTVRFLRHGESVADVPTVDDPVSPGTPGGSARREFERREGNRERRIREKHPKLGGLIHALSDEPQSTKAWDTGALGEERLGSRLNELASATLRVLHDRRIPGSRANIDHLAVTPTGVFVIDAKKYAGRPHLKIEGGLLRPRVEKLLVGSRDCTKLVDGMLKQIDIVRGAVGDQTTVQGVLCFVEADWPLFGSSFTTRGVEVMRPKKLYPLLQAGVPADSVALEDIYRRLASALPPA
;
A
#
# COMPACT_ATOMS: atom_id res chain seq x y z
N MET A 1 -55.89 -12.76 48.10
CA MET A 1 -57.05 -12.96 47.24
C MET A 1 -56.46 -13.00 45.84
N GLY A 2 -56.19 -14.10 45.31
CA GLY A 2 -57.00 -15.12 44.66
C GLY A 2 -56.77 -14.86 43.17
N GLU A 3 -56.52 -15.66 42.24
CA GLU A 3 -56.43 -17.09 42.07
C GLU A 3 -55.73 -17.37 40.70
N SER A 4 -54.87 -18.32 40.62
CA SER A 4 -54.67 -19.07 39.36
C SER A 4 -55.84 -19.99 39.12
N PRO A 5 -56.14 -20.46 37.88
CA PRO A 5 -55.55 -21.74 37.51
C PRO A 5 -55.37 -22.03 35.97
N THR A 6 -54.59 -23.07 35.76
CA THR A 6 -54.69 -24.18 34.75
C THR A 6 -54.52 -23.77 33.26
N GLY A 7 -53.62 -24.30 32.48
CA GLY A 7 -53.16 -25.67 32.29
C GLY A 7 -53.63 -26.17 30.95
N PHE A 8 -52.75 -26.34 29.94
CA PHE A 8 -52.93 -27.35 28.88
C PHE A 8 -51.65 -27.48 28.03
N ALA A 9 -50.95 -28.56 28.13
CA ALA A 9 -50.16 -29.21 27.10
C ALA A 9 -50.92 -30.49 26.71
N PRO A 10 -50.58 -31.24 25.65
CA PRO A 10 -49.49 -31.29 24.73
C PRO A 10 -49.90 -31.49 23.25
N GLY A 11 -48.95 -31.38 22.35
CA GLY A 11 -49.14 -31.82 20.97
C GLY A 11 -47.79 -31.92 20.26
N GLY A 12 -47.14 -33.08 20.42
CA GLY A 12 -45.94 -33.41 19.68
C GLY A 12 -46.22 -33.64 18.19
N ALA A 13 -45.53 -32.91 17.34
CA ALA A 13 -45.40 -33.23 15.92
C ALA A 13 -43.95 -33.49 15.60
N ARG A 14 -43.59 -34.75 15.43
CA ARG A 14 -42.31 -35.20 14.88
C ARG A 14 -42.26 -34.77 13.41
N LEU A 15 -41.40 -33.86 13.06
CA LEU A 15 -41.02 -33.59 11.69
C LEU A 15 -39.93 -34.60 11.26
N ARG A 16 -40.28 -35.37 10.25
CA ARG A 16 -39.40 -36.33 9.57
C ARG A 16 -38.19 -35.60 8.98
N GLU A 17 -37.00 -36.06 9.33
CA GLU A 17 -35.76 -35.76 8.60
C GLU A 17 -35.85 -36.33 7.18
N SER A 18 -36.03 -35.46 6.22
CA SER A 18 -35.83 -35.78 4.80
C SER A 18 -34.37 -35.68 4.49
N ARG A 19 -33.69 -36.81 4.38
CA ARG A 19 -32.35 -36.92 3.78
C ARG A 19 -32.40 -36.42 2.33
N VAL A 20 -31.83 -35.22 2.10
CA VAL A 20 -31.54 -34.77 0.75
C VAL A 20 -30.24 -35.46 0.31
N HIS A 21 -30.36 -36.40 -0.63
CA HIS A 21 -29.24 -36.97 -1.35
C HIS A 21 -28.53 -35.84 -2.15
N LEU A 22 -27.34 -35.47 -1.74
CA LEU A 22 -26.39 -34.68 -2.56
C LEU A 22 -25.95 -35.57 -3.74
N LEU A 23 -26.63 -35.45 -4.86
CA LEU A 23 -26.11 -35.88 -6.16
C LEU A 23 -24.96 -34.98 -6.54
N GLY A 24 -23.75 -35.52 -6.42
CA GLY A 24 -22.51 -34.85 -6.91
C GLY A 24 -22.59 -34.65 -8.42
N HIS A 25 -22.91 -33.44 -8.83
CA HIS A 25 -22.71 -33.04 -10.23
C HIS A 25 -21.20 -32.85 -10.42
N ARG A 26 -20.59 -33.83 -11.09
CA ARG A 26 -19.31 -33.66 -11.73
C ARG A 26 -19.49 -32.63 -12.86
N TYR A 27 -19.05 -31.39 -12.64
CA TYR A 27 -18.91 -30.41 -13.69
C TYR A 27 -17.82 -30.90 -14.65
N GLY A 28 -18.21 -31.27 -15.86
CA GLY A 28 -17.31 -31.42 -16.99
C GLY A 28 -16.68 -30.06 -17.36
N PRO A 29 -15.58 -30.04 -18.13
CA PRO A 29 -14.93 -28.79 -18.53
C PRO A 29 -15.94 -27.90 -19.28
N SER A 30 -16.08 -26.65 -18.82
CA SER A 30 -16.93 -25.64 -19.46
C SER A 30 -16.49 -25.46 -20.92
N MET A 31 -17.46 -25.36 -21.84
CA MET A 31 -17.19 -25.15 -23.28
C MET A 31 -16.43 -23.81 -23.57
N ASP A 32 -16.32 -22.93 -22.60
CA ASP A 32 -15.62 -21.63 -22.73
C ASP A 32 -14.08 -21.74 -22.67
N ASP A 33 -13.52 -22.86 -22.23
CA ASP A 33 -12.07 -23.09 -22.18
C ASP A 33 -11.48 -23.67 -23.49
N ALA A 34 -12.34 -23.96 -24.48
CA ALA A 34 -11.89 -24.51 -25.76
C ALA A 34 -11.12 -23.45 -26.56
N VAL A 35 -9.87 -23.74 -26.88
CA VAL A 35 -9.04 -22.92 -27.78
C VAL A 35 -9.34 -23.32 -29.23
N LEU A 36 -9.87 -22.36 -30.02
CA LEU A 36 -10.17 -22.57 -31.42
C LEU A 36 -8.88 -22.63 -32.27
N PRO A 37 -8.91 -23.22 -33.50
CA PRO A 37 -7.73 -23.38 -34.34
C PRO A 37 -6.95 -22.06 -34.61
N ASN A 38 -7.61 -20.92 -34.62
CA ASN A 38 -7.00 -19.59 -34.78
C ASN A 38 -6.57 -18.92 -33.49
N GLU A 39 -6.79 -19.56 -32.35
CA GLU A 39 -6.52 -19.02 -31.03
C GLU A 39 -5.27 -19.65 -30.43
N LYS A 40 -4.58 -18.92 -29.56
CA LYS A 40 -3.42 -19.40 -28.83
C LYS A 40 -3.45 -18.90 -27.40
N ARG A 41 -3.38 -19.84 -26.46
CA ARG A 41 -3.16 -19.50 -25.03
C ARG A 41 -1.73 -18.99 -24.85
N MET A 42 -1.59 -17.80 -24.27
CA MET A 42 -0.28 -17.19 -24.03
C MET A 42 -0.31 -16.21 -22.85
N ARG A 43 0.86 -15.94 -22.31
CA ARG A 43 1.03 -14.83 -21.35
C ARG A 43 1.27 -13.54 -22.12
N LEU A 44 0.50 -12.49 -21.77
CA LEU A 44 0.62 -11.20 -22.40
C LEU A 44 1.98 -10.56 -22.11
N ARG A 45 2.65 -10.05 -23.13
CA ARG A 45 3.88 -9.27 -22.97
C ARG A 45 3.59 -7.86 -22.46
N TYR A 46 2.44 -7.29 -22.85
CA TYR A 46 2.00 -5.94 -22.55
C TYR A 46 0.58 -6.00 -21.99
N ALA A 47 0.18 -4.95 -21.26
CA ALA A 47 -1.21 -4.80 -20.84
C ALA A 47 -2.12 -4.65 -22.08
N GLY A 48 -3.35 -5.15 -21.98
CA GLY A 48 -4.36 -5.07 -23.02
C GLY A 48 -5.76 -5.07 -22.43
N ALA A 49 -6.79 -5.13 -23.26
CA ALA A 49 -8.18 -5.26 -22.82
C ALA A 49 -8.80 -6.53 -23.42
N CYS A 50 -9.66 -7.20 -22.65
CA CYS A 50 -10.41 -8.34 -23.13
C CYS A 50 -11.43 -7.89 -24.21
N ARG A 51 -11.39 -8.51 -25.42
CA ARG A 51 -12.30 -8.17 -26.52
C ARG A 51 -13.78 -8.46 -26.24
N VAL A 52 -14.07 -9.33 -25.27
CA VAL A 52 -15.43 -9.78 -24.97
C VAL A 52 -16.09 -8.91 -23.90
N CYS A 53 -15.38 -8.60 -22.80
CA CYS A 53 -15.93 -7.87 -21.67
C CYS A 53 -15.28 -6.51 -21.39
N GLY A 54 -14.26 -6.11 -22.15
CA GLY A 54 -13.57 -4.84 -21.99
C GLY A 54 -12.64 -4.75 -20.76
N VAL A 55 -12.58 -5.78 -19.92
CA VAL A 55 -11.74 -5.79 -18.71
C VAL A 55 -10.28 -5.63 -19.10
N ALA A 56 -9.58 -4.75 -18.37
CA ALA A 56 -8.14 -4.55 -18.52
C ALA A 56 -7.39 -5.83 -18.11
N LEU A 57 -6.50 -6.29 -18.98
CA LEU A 57 -5.64 -7.45 -18.76
C LEU A 57 -4.21 -6.96 -18.54
N PRO A 58 -3.66 -7.03 -17.32
CA PRO A 58 -2.28 -6.66 -17.05
C PRO A 58 -1.27 -7.47 -17.86
N ALA A 59 -0.06 -6.93 -18.04
CA ALA A 59 1.06 -7.70 -18.59
C ALA A 59 1.29 -8.96 -17.74
N LYS A 60 1.70 -10.06 -18.39
CA LYS A 60 1.89 -11.41 -17.80
C LYS A 60 0.59 -12.16 -17.44
N THR A 61 -0.58 -11.60 -17.63
CA THR A 61 -1.85 -12.34 -17.53
C THR A 61 -1.89 -13.43 -18.60
N GLU A 62 -2.37 -14.61 -18.23
CA GLU A 62 -2.70 -15.65 -19.20
C GLU A 62 -3.99 -15.32 -19.93
N ALA A 63 -3.95 -15.29 -21.23
CA ALA A 63 -5.08 -14.93 -22.09
C ALA A 63 -5.06 -15.76 -23.38
N ILE A 64 -6.17 -15.80 -24.07
CA ILE A 64 -6.28 -16.40 -25.40
C ILE A 64 -6.13 -15.31 -26.43
N TYR A 65 -5.09 -15.41 -27.25
CA TYR A 65 -4.82 -14.50 -28.36
C TYR A 65 -5.42 -15.09 -29.65
N GLU A 66 -6.22 -14.29 -30.34
CA GLU A 66 -6.75 -14.61 -31.65
C GLU A 66 -5.90 -13.97 -32.74
N ARG A 67 -5.36 -14.81 -33.65
CA ARG A 67 -4.44 -14.36 -34.70
C ARG A 67 -5.08 -13.54 -35.79
N SER A 68 -6.36 -13.81 -36.12
CA SER A 68 -7.11 -13.13 -37.19
C SER A 68 -7.41 -11.67 -36.86
N THR A 69 -7.84 -11.41 -35.63
CA THR A 69 -8.24 -10.07 -35.16
C THR A 69 -7.15 -9.36 -34.38
N LYS A 70 -6.05 -10.05 -34.07
CA LYS A 70 -4.94 -9.56 -33.22
C LYS A 70 -5.43 -9.07 -31.84
N THR A 71 -6.52 -9.65 -31.34
CA THR A 71 -7.12 -9.32 -30.05
C THR A 71 -6.90 -10.41 -29.01
N VAL A 72 -7.15 -10.06 -27.74
CA VAL A 72 -7.05 -11.00 -26.63
C VAL A 72 -8.38 -11.15 -25.92
N ARG A 73 -8.70 -12.37 -25.47
CA ARG A 73 -9.83 -12.63 -24.56
C ARG A 73 -9.35 -13.25 -23.26
N PHE A 74 -10.04 -12.98 -22.17
CA PHE A 74 -9.76 -13.60 -20.89
C PHE A 74 -10.10 -15.10 -20.93
N LEU A 75 -9.34 -15.92 -20.19
CA LEU A 75 -9.49 -17.38 -20.21
C LEU A 75 -10.86 -17.85 -19.70
N ARG A 76 -11.43 -17.16 -18.74
CA ARG A 76 -12.65 -17.57 -18.06
C ARG A 76 -13.70 -16.46 -18.13
N HIS A 77 -14.59 -16.57 -19.12
CA HIS A 77 -15.84 -15.79 -19.15
C HIS A 77 -16.90 -16.63 -18.46
N GLY A 78 -17.31 -16.27 -17.25
CA GLY A 78 -18.38 -16.98 -16.52
C GLY A 78 -18.02 -17.40 -15.10
N GLU A 79 -16.75 -17.53 -14.78
CA GLU A 79 -16.40 -17.40 -13.37
C GLU A 79 -16.35 -15.91 -13.05
N SER A 80 -17.29 -15.46 -12.24
CA SER A 80 -17.27 -14.20 -11.53
C SER A 80 -15.82 -13.82 -11.26
N VAL A 81 -15.46 -12.59 -11.54
CA VAL A 81 -14.18 -11.98 -11.19
C VAL A 81 -13.97 -12.16 -9.68
N ALA A 82 -13.53 -13.37 -9.29
CA ALA A 82 -13.32 -13.76 -7.90
C ALA A 82 -11.96 -13.27 -7.37
N ASP A 83 -11.42 -12.20 -8.00
CA ASP A 83 -10.27 -11.47 -7.49
C ASP A 83 -10.43 -9.94 -7.69
N VAL A 84 -11.63 -9.46 -7.92
CA VAL A 84 -12.02 -8.15 -7.41
C VAL A 84 -12.38 -8.46 -5.95
N PRO A 85 -11.66 -7.93 -4.95
CA PRO A 85 -12.05 -8.13 -3.56
C PRO A 85 -13.53 -7.75 -3.48
N THR A 86 -14.38 -8.74 -3.10
CA THR A 86 -15.79 -8.50 -2.84
C THR A 86 -15.85 -7.37 -1.83
N VAL A 87 -16.92 -6.58 -1.87
CA VAL A 87 -17.13 -5.43 -0.98
C VAL A 87 -16.92 -5.80 0.51
N ASP A 88 -16.89 -7.08 0.83
CA ASP A 88 -16.77 -7.64 2.18
C ASP A 88 -15.36 -8.14 2.57
N ASP A 89 -14.40 -8.24 1.63
CA ASP A 89 -13.06 -8.64 2.01
C ASP A 89 -12.33 -7.49 2.73
N PRO A 90 -11.86 -7.72 3.97
CA PRO A 90 -11.16 -6.68 4.73
C PRO A 90 -9.85 -6.31 4.04
N VAL A 91 -9.71 -5.04 3.68
CA VAL A 91 -8.46 -4.52 3.12
C VAL A 91 -7.34 -4.67 4.15
N SER A 92 -6.25 -5.34 3.76
CA SER A 92 -5.04 -5.37 4.59
C SER A 92 -4.37 -3.97 4.58
N PRO A 93 -4.30 -3.28 5.71
CA PRO A 93 -3.65 -1.98 5.78
C PRO A 93 -2.13 -2.04 5.54
N GLY A 94 -1.52 -3.23 5.60
CA GLY A 94 -0.07 -3.40 5.55
C GLY A 94 0.59 -3.16 6.91
N THR A 95 1.93 -3.32 6.96
CA THR A 95 2.72 -3.16 8.19
C THR A 95 3.67 -1.98 8.04
N PRO A 96 3.59 -0.95 8.90
CA PRO A 96 4.53 0.17 8.86
C PRO A 96 5.98 -0.31 8.95
N GLY A 97 6.84 0.13 8.03
CA GLY A 97 8.26 -0.22 8.02
C GLY A 97 8.59 -1.69 7.73
N GLY A 98 7.60 -2.50 7.33
CA GLY A 98 7.76 -3.94 7.16
C GLY A 98 8.84 -4.32 6.15
N SER A 99 8.89 -3.67 4.99
CA SER A 99 9.92 -3.92 3.96
C SER A 99 11.31 -3.44 4.39
N ALA A 100 11.39 -2.29 5.06
CA ALA A 100 12.64 -1.77 5.61
C ALA A 100 13.20 -2.71 6.69
N ARG A 101 12.33 -3.25 7.57
CA ARG A 101 12.70 -4.23 8.59
C ARG A 101 13.19 -5.54 7.97
N ARG A 102 12.47 -6.11 6.99
CA ARG A 102 12.91 -7.31 6.26
C ARG A 102 14.25 -7.12 5.55
N GLU A 103 14.49 -5.95 4.97
CA GLU A 103 15.77 -5.63 4.32
C GLU A 103 16.92 -5.52 5.34
N PHE A 104 16.65 -4.91 6.51
CA PHE A 104 17.60 -4.87 7.61
C PHE A 104 17.99 -6.30 8.06
N GLU A 105 17.00 -7.13 8.39
CA GLU A 105 17.21 -8.52 8.83
C GLU A 105 17.97 -9.35 7.80
N ARG A 106 17.63 -9.18 6.52
CA ARG A 106 18.32 -9.84 5.41
C ARG A 106 19.79 -9.45 5.33
N ARG A 107 20.12 -8.17 5.50
CA ARG A 107 21.51 -7.67 5.48
C ARG A 107 22.28 -8.19 6.68
N GLU A 108 21.68 -8.13 7.84
CA GLU A 108 22.28 -8.61 9.09
C GLU A 108 22.53 -10.12 9.03
N GLY A 109 21.58 -10.93 8.65
CA GLY A 109 21.75 -12.38 8.47
C GLY A 109 22.80 -12.74 7.42
N ASN A 110 22.90 -11.99 6.32
CA ASN A 110 23.95 -12.18 5.33
C ASN A 110 25.35 -11.85 5.89
N ARG A 111 25.44 -10.82 6.72
CA ARG A 111 26.70 -10.44 7.40
C ARG A 111 27.12 -11.52 8.38
N GLU A 112 26.21 -11.95 9.25
CA GLU A 112 26.47 -13.01 10.24
C GLU A 112 26.96 -14.29 9.55
N ARG A 113 26.28 -14.72 8.49
CA ARG A 113 26.67 -15.88 7.70
C ARG A 113 28.09 -15.77 7.15
N ARG A 114 28.44 -14.63 6.51
CA ARG A 114 29.79 -14.39 5.98
C ARG A 114 30.88 -14.43 7.06
N ILE A 115 30.58 -13.91 8.26
CA ILE A 115 31.53 -13.94 9.38
C ILE A 115 31.72 -15.36 9.88
N ARG A 116 30.63 -16.15 10.02
CA ARG A 116 30.70 -17.54 10.44
C ARG A 116 31.41 -18.43 9.42
N GLU A 117 31.19 -18.22 8.13
CA GLU A 117 31.90 -18.95 7.07
C GLU A 117 33.42 -18.69 7.11
N LYS A 118 33.85 -17.45 7.35
CA LYS A 118 35.26 -17.09 7.47
C LYS A 118 35.91 -17.52 8.80
N HIS A 119 35.14 -17.57 9.87
CA HIS A 119 35.61 -17.84 11.21
C HIS A 119 34.70 -18.85 11.95
N PRO A 120 34.70 -20.14 11.57
CA PRO A 120 33.73 -21.12 12.06
C PRO A 120 33.66 -21.25 13.58
N LYS A 121 34.83 -21.10 14.28
CA LYS A 121 34.92 -21.25 15.74
C LYS A 121 34.69 -19.94 16.52
N LEU A 122 34.89 -18.79 15.92
CA LEU A 122 34.85 -17.48 16.58
C LEU A 122 33.84 -16.52 15.94
N GLY A 123 33.13 -16.95 14.88
CA GLY A 123 32.25 -16.10 14.09
C GLY A 123 31.18 -15.39 14.92
N GLY A 124 30.57 -16.06 15.91
CA GLY A 124 29.58 -15.44 16.79
C GLY A 124 30.17 -14.33 17.66
N LEU A 125 31.38 -14.53 18.21
CA LEU A 125 32.07 -13.53 19.01
C LEU A 125 32.51 -12.33 18.15
N ILE A 126 33.06 -12.60 16.96
CA ILE A 126 33.46 -11.54 16.01
C ILE A 126 32.23 -10.73 15.56
N HIS A 127 31.12 -11.38 15.29
CA HIS A 127 29.86 -10.70 14.94
C HIS A 127 29.39 -9.79 16.08
N ALA A 128 29.37 -10.29 17.32
CA ALA A 128 28.93 -9.53 18.49
C ALA A 128 29.83 -8.33 18.82
N LEU A 129 31.15 -8.42 18.54
CA LEU A 129 32.12 -7.35 18.81
C LEU A 129 32.36 -6.41 17.64
N SER A 130 31.90 -6.76 16.45
CA SER A 130 32.12 -5.91 15.27
C SER A 130 31.00 -4.89 15.10
N ASP A 131 31.39 -3.64 14.81
CA ASP A 131 30.45 -2.56 14.51
C ASP A 131 29.55 -2.89 13.30
N GLU A 132 28.28 -2.55 13.43
CA GLU A 132 27.32 -2.68 12.37
C GLU A 132 27.63 -1.68 11.22
N PRO A 133 27.63 -2.13 9.96
CA PRO A 133 27.87 -1.22 8.82
C PRO A 133 26.86 -0.08 8.80
N GLN A 134 27.34 1.12 8.47
CA GLN A 134 26.50 2.33 8.40
C GLN A 134 25.27 2.15 7.48
N SER A 135 25.41 1.37 6.41
CA SER A 135 24.28 1.06 5.51
C SER A 135 23.20 0.21 6.18
N THR A 136 23.56 -0.72 7.06
CA THR A 136 22.62 -1.55 7.82
C THR A 136 21.93 -0.72 8.90
N LYS A 137 22.69 0.09 9.65
CA LYS A 137 22.15 1.07 10.62
C LYS A 137 21.17 2.05 9.98
N ALA A 138 21.41 2.48 8.73
CA ALA A 138 20.50 3.36 8.01
C ALA A 138 19.12 2.71 7.75
N TRP A 139 19.10 1.40 7.45
CA TRP A 139 17.84 0.66 7.28
C TRP A 139 17.07 0.48 8.59
N ASP A 140 17.75 0.15 9.67
CA ASP A 140 17.13 0.07 11.00
C ASP A 140 16.57 1.44 11.44
N THR A 141 17.35 2.50 11.27
CA THR A 141 16.92 3.87 11.56
C THR A 141 15.71 4.29 10.73
N GLY A 142 15.67 3.92 9.44
CA GLY A 142 14.53 4.16 8.55
C GLY A 142 13.29 3.41 9.04
N ALA A 143 13.40 2.11 9.25
CA ALA A 143 12.31 1.26 9.72
C ALA A 143 11.69 1.79 11.03
N LEU A 144 12.51 2.17 12.02
CA LEU A 144 12.03 2.76 13.27
C LEU A 144 11.24 4.07 13.05
N GLY A 145 11.66 4.91 12.11
CA GLY A 145 10.95 6.12 11.76
C GLY A 145 9.56 5.86 11.17
N GLU A 146 9.52 4.93 10.20
CA GLU A 146 8.27 4.49 9.57
C GLU A 146 7.33 3.79 10.56
N GLU A 147 7.86 2.88 11.40
CA GLU A 147 7.10 2.17 12.44
C GLU A 147 6.44 3.13 13.42
N ARG A 148 7.19 4.12 13.94
CA ARG A 148 6.67 5.11 14.89
C ARG A 148 5.58 5.99 14.27
N LEU A 149 5.81 6.49 13.07
CA LEU A 149 4.83 7.30 12.37
C LEU A 149 3.59 6.46 12.03
N GLY A 150 3.78 5.26 11.48
CA GLY A 150 2.70 4.39 11.09
C GLY A 150 1.84 3.92 12.27
N SER A 151 2.46 3.58 13.43
CA SER A 151 1.72 3.26 14.66
C SER A 151 0.81 4.40 15.08
N ARG A 152 1.32 5.64 15.02
CA ARG A 152 0.51 6.81 15.35
C ARG A 152 -0.59 7.06 14.33
N LEU A 153 -0.35 6.84 13.04
CA LEU A 153 -1.37 6.93 12.00
C LEU A 153 -2.48 5.89 12.21
N ASN A 154 -2.14 4.67 12.64
CA ASN A 154 -3.11 3.63 13.01
C ASN A 154 -4.00 4.04 14.19
N GLU A 155 -3.43 4.67 15.22
CA GLU A 155 -4.18 5.19 16.35
C GLU A 155 -5.17 6.31 15.96
N LEU A 156 -4.84 7.08 14.92
CA LEU A 156 -5.69 8.16 14.41
C LEU A 156 -6.73 7.66 13.39
N ALA A 157 -6.58 6.42 12.89
CA ALA A 157 -7.50 5.85 11.92
C ALA A 157 -8.94 5.83 12.45
N SER A 158 -9.89 6.18 11.60
CA SER A 158 -11.30 6.35 11.94
C SER A 158 -12.18 6.15 10.70
N ALA A 159 -13.47 6.38 10.82
CA ALA A 159 -14.36 6.39 9.66
C ALA A 159 -14.00 7.46 8.61
N THR A 160 -13.33 8.55 9.03
CA THR A 160 -12.93 9.66 8.15
C THR A 160 -11.42 9.69 7.86
N LEU A 161 -10.65 8.74 8.37
CA LEU A 161 -9.21 8.62 8.12
C LEU A 161 -8.84 7.14 7.97
N ARG A 162 -8.61 6.71 6.75
CA ARG A 162 -8.12 5.36 6.44
C ARG A 162 -6.65 5.40 6.10
N VAL A 163 -5.89 4.41 6.53
CA VAL A 163 -4.43 4.35 6.32
C VAL A 163 -4.01 3.05 5.66
N LEU A 164 -3.01 3.15 4.78
CA LEU A 164 -2.31 2.01 4.18
C LEU A 164 -0.82 2.21 4.41
N HIS A 165 -0.12 1.11 4.68
CA HIS A 165 1.31 1.13 4.97
C HIS A 165 2.08 0.21 4.05
N ASP A 166 3.35 0.58 3.79
CA ASP A 166 4.34 -0.24 3.08
C ASP A 166 3.76 -0.81 1.77
N ARG A 167 3.34 0.10 0.87
CA ARG A 167 2.66 -0.27 -0.38
C ARG A 167 3.63 -0.36 -1.53
N ARG A 168 3.70 -1.53 -2.17
CA ARG A 168 4.58 -1.78 -3.31
C ARG A 168 4.13 -1.01 -4.53
N ILE A 169 5.07 -0.36 -5.20
CA ILE A 169 4.85 0.25 -6.50
C ILE A 169 5.02 -0.84 -7.59
N PRO A 170 3.96 -1.18 -8.35
CA PRO A 170 4.02 -2.20 -9.39
C PRO A 170 5.14 -1.94 -10.41
N GLY A 171 5.88 -2.98 -10.78
CA GLY A 171 7.01 -2.87 -11.72
C GLY A 171 8.28 -2.23 -11.16
N SER A 172 8.31 -1.91 -9.86
CA SER A 172 9.41 -1.26 -9.16
C SER A 172 9.86 -2.05 -7.94
N ARG A 173 11.02 -1.71 -7.39
CA ARG A 173 11.49 -2.16 -6.06
C ARG A 173 11.18 -1.14 -4.97
N ALA A 174 10.58 -0.02 -5.32
CA ALA A 174 10.24 1.04 -4.39
C ALA A 174 8.85 0.79 -3.77
N ASN A 175 8.69 1.28 -2.56
CA ASN A 175 7.43 1.26 -1.82
C ASN A 175 7.02 2.68 -1.47
N ILE A 176 5.75 2.85 -1.13
CA ILE A 176 5.21 4.05 -0.49
C ILE A 176 5.08 3.71 1.00
N ASP A 177 5.69 4.50 1.87
CA ASP A 177 5.73 4.22 3.30
C ASP A 177 4.32 4.24 3.90
N HIS A 178 3.56 5.33 3.67
CA HIS A 178 2.19 5.45 4.16
C HIS A 178 1.31 6.21 3.16
N LEU A 179 0.03 5.80 3.09
CA LEU A 179 -1.05 6.53 2.44
C LEU A 179 -2.13 6.81 3.47
N ALA A 180 -2.63 8.04 3.50
CA ALA A 180 -3.76 8.41 4.33
C ALA A 180 -4.88 8.93 3.42
N VAL A 181 -6.06 8.33 3.50
CA VAL A 181 -7.27 8.73 2.77
C VAL A 181 -8.15 9.49 3.72
N THR A 182 -8.48 10.72 3.37
CA THR A 182 -9.26 11.66 4.17
C THR A 182 -10.38 12.28 3.33
N PRO A 183 -11.33 12.98 3.93
CA PRO A 183 -12.35 13.74 3.18
C PRO A 183 -11.77 14.81 2.26
N THR A 184 -10.56 15.30 2.51
CA THR A 184 -9.90 16.34 1.72
C THR A 184 -9.03 15.77 0.60
N GLY A 185 -8.86 14.45 0.54
CA GLY A 185 -8.06 13.76 -0.47
C GLY A 185 -7.10 12.72 0.11
N VAL A 186 -6.14 12.33 -0.70
CA VAL A 186 -5.12 11.33 -0.37
C VAL A 186 -3.79 12.00 -0.06
N PHE A 187 -3.21 11.64 1.06
CA PHE A 187 -1.85 12.04 1.44
C PHE A 187 -0.87 10.89 1.20
N VAL A 188 0.16 11.16 0.41
CA VAL A 188 1.33 10.29 0.24
C VAL A 188 2.36 10.75 1.27
N ILE A 189 2.67 9.92 2.24
CA ILE A 189 3.49 10.30 3.40
C ILE A 189 4.75 9.45 3.39
N ASP A 190 5.89 10.09 3.32
CA ASP A 190 7.22 9.48 3.36
C ASP A 190 7.90 9.87 4.68
N ALA A 191 8.18 8.88 5.52
CA ALA A 191 8.80 9.07 6.84
C ALA A 191 10.32 9.23 6.71
N LYS A 192 10.85 10.31 7.24
CA LYS A 192 12.30 10.57 7.20
C LYS A 192 12.87 10.76 8.60
N LYS A 193 13.85 9.95 8.93
CA LYS A 193 14.63 10.07 10.17
C LYS A 193 16.03 10.58 9.83
N TYR A 194 16.18 11.89 9.85
CA TYR A 194 17.44 12.58 9.55
C TYR A 194 17.83 13.48 10.74
N ALA A 195 19.08 13.44 11.12
CA ALA A 195 19.66 14.45 12.01
C ALA A 195 19.86 15.76 11.27
N GLY A 196 19.63 16.88 11.95
CA GLY A 196 19.77 18.22 11.42
C GLY A 196 18.44 18.89 11.08
N ARG A 197 18.52 20.16 10.70
CA ARG A 197 17.33 21.01 10.47
C ARG A 197 16.91 20.99 9.00
N PRO A 198 15.67 20.53 8.68
CA PRO A 198 15.10 20.71 7.35
C PRO A 198 14.81 22.18 7.06
N HIS A 199 15.21 22.67 5.89
CA HIS A 199 14.92 24.03 5.46
C HIS A 199 14.93 24.16 3.93
N LEU A 200 14.22 25.16 3.45
CA LEU A 200 14.16 25.51 2.04
C LEU A 200 15.31 26.48 1.71
N LYS A 201 16.12 26.14 0.70
CA LYS A 201 17.06 27.04 0.09
C LYS A 201 16.58 27.41 -1.31
N ILE A 202 16.52 28.70 -1.59
CA ILE A 202 16.13 29.23 -2.90
C ILE A 202 17.38 29.81 -3.56
N GLU A 203 17.69 29.37 -4.76
CA GLU A 203 18.77 29.89 -5.60
C GLU A 203 18.20 30.50 -6.88
N GLY A 204 18.78 31.58 -7.38
CA GLY A 204 18.29 32.31 -8.55
C GLY A 204 17.08 33.19 -8.28
N GLY A 205 16.31 33.54 -9.29
CA GLY A 205 15.06 34.31 -9.21
C GLY A 205 14.98 35.54 -10.11
N LEU A 206 15.96 36.44 -10.12
CA LEU A 206 15.86 37.68 -10.93
C LEU A 206 16.45 37.53 -12.34
N LEU A 207 17.68 37.00 -12.43
CA LEU A 207 18.45 36.85 -13.71
C LEU A 207 18.65 35.34 -14.06
N ARG A 208 18.35 34.46 -13.18
CA ARG A 208 18.46 32.99 -13.36
C ARG A 208 17.16 32.32 -12.93
N PRO A 209 16.82 31.17 -13.48
CA PRO A 209 15.65 30.39 -13.03
C PRO A 209 15.70 30.17 -11.51
N ARG A 210 14.55 30.35 -10.85
CA ARG A 210 14.38 30.05 -9.44
C ARG A 210 14.48 28.54 -9.23
N VAL A 211 15.38 28.10 -8.38
CA VAL A 211 15.58 26.70 -8.01
C VAL A 211 15.34 26.55 -6.52
N GLU A 212 14.44 25.68 -6.16
CA GLU A 212 14.14 25.32 -4.78
C GLU A 212 14.87 24.03 -4.40
N LYS A 213 15.60 24.06 -3.31
CA LYS A 213 16.34 22.93 -2.75
C LYS A 213 15.88 22.62 -1.34
N LEU A 214 15.65 21.35 -1.06
CA LEU A 214 15.47 20.86 0.30
C LEU A 214 16.84 20.55 0.90
N LEU A 215 17.19 21.23 1.96
CA LEU A 215 18.39 20.93 2.74
C LEU A 215 18.02 20.38 4.12
N VAL A 216 18.83 19.44 4.63
CA VAL A 216 18.78 18.97 6.03
C VAL A 216 20.16 19.19 6.65
N GLY A 217 20.28 20.17 7.55
CA GLY A 217 21.58 20.73 7.90
C GLY A 217 22.28 21.29 6.66
N SER A 218 23.49 20.81 6.35
CA SER A 218 24.23 21.19 5.14
C SER A 218 23.98 20.25 3.95
N ARG A 219 23.26 19.13 4.14
CA ARG A 219 23.06 18.10 3.14
C ARG A 219 21.94 18.46 2.17
N ASP A 220 22.20 18.39 0.87
CA ASP A 220 21.18 18.51 -0.17
C ASP A 220 20.35 17.21 -0.21
N CYS A 221 19.07 17.34 0.08
CA CYS A 221 18.06 16.27 0.10
C CYS A 221 16.96 16.48 -0.96
N THR A 222 17.19 17.32 -1.96
CA THR A 222 16.22 17.67 -3.01
C THR A 222 15.70 16.42 -3.76
N LYS A 223 16.51 15.37 -3.88
CA LYS A 223 16.08 14.09 -4.46
C LYS A 223 14.89 13.43 -3.74
N LEU A 224 14.67 13.73 -2.46
CA LEU A 224 13.47 13.25 -1.74
C LEU A 224 12.21 13.89 -2.32
N VAL A 225 12.27 15.16 -2.68
CA VAL A 225 11.17 15.88 -3.33
C VAL A 225 10.87 15.27 -4.70
N ASP A 226 11.93 14.97 -5.48
CA ASP A 226 11.75 14.31 -6.80
C ASP A 226 11.12 12.91 -6.67
N GLY A 227 11.50 12.17 -5.63
CA GLY A 227 10.92 10.86 -5.30
C GLY A 227 9.44 10.98 -4.93
N MET A 228 9.11 11.94 -4.08
CA MET A 228 7.73 12.20 -3.65
C MET A 228 6.83 12.61 -4.82
N LEU A 229 7.28 13.45 -5.72
CA LEU A 229 6.52 13.85 -6.91
C LEU A 229 6.15 12.64 -7.78
N LYS A 230 7.09 11.69 -7.96
CA LYS A 230 6.81 10.44 -8.68
C LYS A 230 5.78 9.55 -7.96
N GLN A 231 5.83 9.50 -6.63
CA GLN A 231 4.84 8.76 -5.84
C GLN A 231 3.44 9.40 -5.95
N ILE A 232 3.36 10.74 -5.93
CA ILE A 232 2.12 11.49 -6.16
C ILE A 232 1.50 11.12 -7.50
N ASP A 233 2.30 11.09 -8.57
CA ASP A 233 1.82 10.78 -9.92
C ASP A 233 1.29 9.33 -10.00
N ILE A 234 1.96 8.37 -9.35
CA ILE A 234 1.51 6.98 -9.27
C ILE A 234 0.18 6.87 -8.53
N VAL A 235 0.06 7.52 -7.38
CA VAL A 235 -1.18 7.51 -6.59
C VAL A 235 -2.31 8.21 -7.34
N ARG A 236 -2.06 9.35 -7.99
CA ARG A 236 -3.02 10.05 -8.83
C ARG A 236 -3.54 9.15 -9.96
N GLY A 237 -2.65 8.40 -10.61
CA GLY A 237 -3.04 7.42 -11.63
C GLY A 237 -3.95 6.30 -11.10
N ALA A 238 -3.85 5.95 -9.82
CA ALA A 238 -4.70 4.93 -9.19
C ALA A 238 -6.08 5.45 -8.77
N VAL A 239 -6.17 6.72 -8.30
CA VAL A 239 -7.43 7.29 -7.78
C VAL A 239 -8.19 8.16 -8.78
N GLY A 240 -7.52 8.60 -9.84
CA GLY A 240 -8.09 9.51 -10.88
C GLY A 240 -7.93 10.98 -10.53
N ASP A 241 -8.12 11.83 -11.55
CA ASP A 241 -7.83 13.27 -11.50
C ASP A 241 -8.77 14.08 -10.59
N GLN A 242 -9.94 13.53 -10.25
CA GLN A 242 -10.92 14.19 -9.38
C GLN A 242 -10.51 14.14 -7.89
N THR A 243 -9.56 13.29 -7.54
CA THR A 243 -9.09 13.13 -6.16
C THR A 243 -7.84 13.96 -5.95
N THR A 244 -7.86 14.87 -4.97
CA THR A 244 -6.67 15.61 -4.56
C THR A 244 -5.64 14.68 -3.98
N VAL A 245 -4.40 14.74 -4.48
CA VAL A 245 -3.27 13.95 -3.96
C VAL A 245 -2.16 14.90 -3.52
N GLN A 246 -1.80 14.84 -2.25
CA GLN A 246 -0.77 15.67 -1.61
C GLN A 246 0.41 14.83 -1.14
N GLY A 247 1.63 15.29 -1.36
CA GLY A 247 2.84 14.64 -0.88
C GLY A 247 3.37 15.29 0.39
N VAL A 248 3.77 14.47 1.35
CA VAL A 248 4.33 14.91 2.63
C VAL A 248 5.64 14.19 2.92
N LEU A 249 6.72 14.93 3.04
CA LEU A 249 7.97 14.47 3.64
C LEU A 249 7.91 14.74 5.16
N CYS A 250 7.65 13.71 5.94
CA CYS A 250 7.49 13.80 7.38
C CYS A 250 8.81 13.48 8.10
N PHE A 251 9.47 14.50 8.63
CA PHE A 251 10.74 14.35 9.36
C PHE A 251 10.46 14.06 10.84
N VAL A 252 10.66 12.80 11.24
CA VAL A 252 10.21 12.26 12.54
C VAL A 252 11.06 12.76 13.71
N GLU A 253 12.38 12.89 13.53
CA GLU A 253 13.34 13.24 14.58
C GLU A 253 14.32 14.35 14.13
N ALA A 254 13.88 15.28 13.31
CA ALA A 254 14.70 16.40 12.87
C ALA A 254 14.72 17.57 13.88
N ASP A 255 15.72 18.42 13.75
CA ASP A 255 15.90 19.64 14.59
C ASP A 255 14.98 20.75 14.08
N TRP A 256 13.72 20.73 14.46
CA TRP A 256 12.76 21.76 14.07
C TRP A 256 12.86 22.99 14.98
N PRO A 257 12.78 24.19 14.42
CA PRO A 257 12.69 25.41 15.24
C PRO A 257 11.35 25.43 15.99
N LEU A 258 11.33 26.20 17.09
CA LEU A 258 10.10 26.41 17.87
C LEU A 258 8.96 26.99 17.01
N PHE A 259 9.31 27.91 16.10
CA PHE A 259 8.39 28.53 15.15
C PHE A 259 8.78 28.15 13.71
N GLY A 260 7.80 28.03 12.81
CA GLY A 260 8.04 27.70 11.41
C GLY A 260 8.50 26.24 11.21
N SER A 261 7.74 25.28 11.71
CA SER A 261 8.05 23.85 11.67
C SER A 261 7.48 23.11 10.46
N SER A 262 7.20 23.85 9.37
CA SER A 262 6.76 23.29 8.08
C SER A 262 6.99 24.29 6.97
N PHE A 263 7.17 23.80 5.75
CA PHE A 263 7.24 24.60 4.52
C PHE A 263 6.89 23.71 3.33
N THR A 264 6.56 24.36 2.22
CA THR A 264 6.26 23.67 0.96
C THR A 264 7.40 23.92 -0.02
N THR A 265 7.79 22.91 -0.76
CA THR A 265 8.72 23.02 -1.87
C THR A 265 8.22 22.21 -3.07
N ARG A 266 8.08 22.87 -4.20
CA ARG A 266 7.59 22.27 -5.45
C ARG A 266 6.26 21.50 -5.27
N GLY A 267 5.36 21.99 -4.40
CA GLY A 267 4.07 21.38 -4.09
C GLY A 267 4.14 20.20 -3.10
N VAL A 268 5.31 19.88 -2.56
CA VAL A 268 5.49 18.86 -1.53
C VAL A 268 5.60 19.53 -0.16
N GLU A 269 4.79 19.09 0.78
CA GLU A 269 4.83 19.53 2.16
C GLU A 269 6.01 18.89 2.91
N VAL A 270 6.76 19.69 3.63
CA VAL A 270 7.87 19.25 4.50
C VAL A 270 7.54 19.64 5.92
N MET A 271 7.33 18.66 6.81
CA MET A 271 6.85 18.94 8.15
C MET A 271 7.25 17.89 9.18
N ARG A 272 7.01 18.24 10.47
CA ARG A 272 7.11 17.30 11.58
C ARG A 272 5.79 16.59 11.86
N PRO A 273 5.77 15.41 12.55
CA PRO A 273 4.55 14.67 12.86
C PRO A 273 3.46 15.49 13.55
N LYS A 274 3.83 16.36 14.49
CA LYS A 274 2.88 17.24 15.22
C LYS A 274 2.10 18.21 14.32
N LYS A 275 2.58 18.47 13.09
CA LYS A 275 1.86 19.27 12.08
C LYS A 275 1.05 18.40 11.13
N LEU A 276 1.50 17.20 10.86
CA LEU A 276 0.82 16.23 10.00
C LEU A 276 -0.51 15.78 10.63
N TYR A 277 -0.52 15.39 11.90
CA TYR A 277 -1.70 14.80 12.52
C TYR A 277 -2.96 15.68 12.46
N PRO A 278 -2.91 16.96 12.84
CA PRO A 278 -4.08 17.84 12.68
C PRO A 278 -4.49 18.03 11.23
N LEU A 279 -3.54 18.03 10.28
CA LEU A 279 -3.82 18.15 8.86
C LEU A 279 -4.65 16.95 8.35
N LEU A 280 -4.31 15.73 8.78
CA LEU A 280 -5.04 14.51 8.41
C LEU A 280 -6.43 14.43 9.05
N GLN A 281 -6.62 15.07 10.20
CA GLN A 281 -7.90 15.12 10.92
C GLN A 281 -8.74 16.34 10.52
N ALA A 282 -8.16 17.31 9.79
CA ALA A 282 -8.89 18.45 9.28
C ALA A 282 -9.79 18.03 8.12
N GLY A 283 -11.08 18.05 8.32
CA GLY A 283 -12.05 17.75 7.27
C GLY A 283 -13.46 17.69 7.81
N VAL A 284 -14.42 18.14 7.00
CA VAL A 284 -15.84 17.93 7.27
C VAL A 284 -16.12 16.44 6.96
N PRO A 285 -17.03 15.78 7.69
CA PRO A 285 -17.45 14.42 7.32
C PRO A 285 -17.87 14.41 5.85
N ALA A 286 -17.08 13.72 5.02
CA ALA A 286 -17.41 13.48 3.61
C ALA A 286 -18.24 12.19 3.51
N ASP A 287 -18.75 11.93 2.33
CA ASP A 287 -19.40 10.67 2.02
C ASP A 287 -18.44 9.50 2.33
N SER A 288 -18.78 8.73 3.34
CA SER A 288 -17.97 7.59 3.78
C SER A 288 -17.81 6.53 2.69
N VAL A 289 -18.76 6.45 1.78
CA VAL A 289 -18.73 5.52 0.63
C VAL A 289 -17.64 5.93 -0.35
N ALA A 290 -17.55 7.21 -0.68
CA ALA A 290 -16.50 7.72 -1.59
C ALA A 290 -15.09 7.53 -1.00
N LEU A 291 -14.92 7.71 0.31
CA LEU A 291 -13.64 7.51 0.99
C LEU A 291 -13.23 6.04 0.97
N GLU A 292 -14.16 5.13 1.26
CA GLU A 292 -13.91 3.70 1.24
C GLU A 292 -13.58 3.19 -0.17
N ASP A 293 -14.24 3.72 -1.20
CA ASP A 293 -13.94 3.39 -2.60
C ASP A 293 -12.49 3.79 -2.98
N ILE A 294 -12.06 5.02 -2.64
CA ILE A 294 -10.69 5.48 -2.86
C ILE A 294 -9.70 4.58 -2.11
N TYR A 295 -10.00 4.23 -0.85
CA TYR A 295 -9.17 3.36 -0.04
C TYR A 295 -8.99 1.98 -0.68
N ARG A 296 -10.08 1.36 -1.16
CA ARG A 296 -10.04 0.05 -1.83
C ARG A 296 -9.31 0.10 -3.17
N ARG A 297 -9.52 1.14 -3.98
CA ARG A 297 -8.76 1.34 -5.22
C ARG A 297 -7.27 1.42 -4.96
N LEU A 298 -6.83 2.18 -3.96
CA LEU A 298 -5.42 2.28 -3.59
C LEU A 298 -4.87 0.94 -3.11
N ALA A 299 -5.62 0.21 -2.27
CA ALA A 299 -5.21 -1.08 -1.75
C ALA A 299 -5.02 -2.13 -2.87
N SER A 300 -5.87 -2.10 -3.88
CA SER A 300 -5.81 -2.97 -5.06
C SER A 300 -4.66 -2.58 -6.01
N ALA A 301 -4.52 -1.29 -6.33
CA ALA A 301 -3.49 -0.80 -7.24
C ALA A 301 -2.08 -0.92 -6.66
N LEU A 302 -1.95 -0.81 -5.35
CA LEU A 302 -0.70 -0.79 -4.60
C LEU A 302 -0.75 -1.87 -3.52
N PRO A 303 -0.44 -3.14 -3.83
CA PRO A 303 -0.51 -4.23 -2.86
C PRO A 303 0.53 -4.05 -1.74
N PRO A 304 0.39 -4.72 -0.57
CA PRO A 304 1.41 -4.74 0.48
C PRO A 304 2.76 -5.22 -0.08
N ALA A 305 3.86 -4.65 0.42
CA ALA A 305 5.22 -4.95 -0.03
C ALA A 305 5.78 -6.26 0.55
#